data_5313130566b709b0c543c8e1d081f4dc
#
_entry.id   5313130566b709b0c543c8e1d081f4dc
#
_cell.length_a   1.000
_cell.length_b   1.000
_cell.length_c   1.000
_cell.angle_alpha   90.00
_cell.angle_beta   90.00
_cell.angle_gamma   90.00
#
_symmetry.space_group_name_H-M   'P 1'
#
loop_
_entity.id
_entity.type
_entity.pdbx_description
1 polymer ?
#
loop_
_entity_poly.entity_id
_entity_poly.type
_entity_poly.pdbx_seq_one_letter_code
_entity_poly.pdbx_strand_id
1 'polypeptide(L)'
;CGRSRPPAWAPEADLSANTTWHLVADLELLRAHLGISSWLVFGGSWGSALALAYAERHSEHVLALVLRGIFTLRARELDWYYEGAGADMIYPDQWEAFVAAAGPDVAPGGYIRRYHELLGDPDPAVHGPAARAWTTWEAATSSLLRDQNHIDEVQDPAFATAFARIENHFFIHRGWMEDGQLIAGADVLAAHQIPGTIVQGRYDIPCPMGTAWALH
;
A
#
# COMPACT_ATOMS: atom_id res chain seq x y z
N CYS A 1 4.05 -5.74 6.41
CA CYS A 1 3.19 -5.60 7.59
C CYS A 1 3.50 -6.74 8.53
N GLY A 2 4.03 -6.42 9.73
CA GLY A 2 4.39 -7.41 10.72
C GLY A 2 3.18 -8.26 11.12
N ARG A 3 3.36 -9.58 11.16
CA ARG A 3 2.40 -10.52 11.72
C ARG A 3 2.33 -10.37 13.25
N SER A 4 1.84 -9.25 13.73
CA SER A 4 1.22 -9.25 15.05
C SER A 4 -0.23 -9.62 14.83
N ARG A 5 -0.63 -10.82 15.21
CA ARG A 5 -2.05 -11.13 15.39
C ARG A 5 -2.57 -10.17 16.45
N PRO A 6 -3.32 -9.15 16.11
CA PRO A 6 -4.10 -8.46 17.11
C PRO A 6 -5.28 -9.36 17.45
N PRO A 7 -5.74 -9.36 18.69
CA PRO A 7 -6.97 -10.03 19.06
C PRO A 7 -8.22 -9.36 18.45
N ALA A 8 -8.05 -8.42 17.54
CA ALA A 8 -9.14 -7.76 16.84
C ALA A 8 -8.68 -7.25 15.48
N TRP A 9 -8.59 -8.10 14.49
CA TRP A 9 -8.97 -7.69 13.16
C TRP A 9 -10.46 -7.36 13.24
N ALA A 10 -10.77 -6.07 13.31
CA ALA A 10 -12.13 -5.59 13.14
C ALA A 10 -12.30 -5.18 11.67
N PRO A 11 -12.64 -6.13 10.77
CA PRO A 11 -12.75 -5.84 9.34
C PRO A 11 -13.80 -4.76 9.06
N GLU A 12 -14.70 -4.50 10.01
CA GLU A 12 -15.76 -3.50 9.95
C GLU A 12 -15.43 -2.20 10.70
N ALA A 13 -14.21 -2.05 11.22
CA ALA A 13 -13.82 -0.85 11.95
C ALA A 13 -13.95 0.41 11.10
N ASP A 14 -14.29 1.52 11.77
CA ASP A 14 -14.23 2.84 11.16
C ASP A 14 -12.77 3.20 10.84
N LEU A 15 -12.50 3.55 9.58
CA LEU A 15 -11.18 3.92 9.09
C LEU A 15 -10.94 5.43 9.05
N SER A 16 -11.91 6.26 9.47
CA SER A 16 -11.82 7.72 9.35
C SER A 16 -10.59 8.32 10.05
N ALA A 17 -10.15 7.71 11.16
CA ALA A 17 -8.93 8.09 11.90
C ALA A 17 -7.70 7.28 11.47
N ASN A 18 -7.76 6.49 10.39
CA ASN A 18 -6.63 5.73 9.87
C ASN A 18 -6.08 6.39 8.60
N THR A 19 -5.32 7.45 8.76
CA THR A 19 -4.66 8.18 7.67
C THR A 19 -3.14 8.09 7.80
N THR A 20 -2.41 8.41 6.74
CA THR A 20 -0.93 8.48 6.78
C THR A 20 -0.45 9.34 7.94
N TRP A 21 -1.10 10.48 8.17
CA TRP A 21 -0.67 11.43 9.21
C TRP A 21 -0.99 10.97 10.62
N HIS A 22 -2.07 10.21 10.83
CA HIS A 22 -2.31 9.54 12.11
C HIS A 22 -1.24 8.47 12.38
N LEU A 23 -0.89 7.67 11.37
CA LEU A 23 0.17 6.65 11.52
C LEU A 23 1.55 7.29 11.78
N VAL A 24 1.86 8.40 11.13
CA VAL A 24 3.10 9.17 11.41
C VAL A 24 3.11 9.68 12.85
N ALA A 25 1.99 10.23 13.33
CA ALA A 25 1.88 10.69 14.72
C ALA A 25 1.99 9.52 15.72
N ASP A 26 1.37 8.38 15.42
CA ASP A 26 1.46 7.17 16.27
C ASP A 26 2.90 6.64 16.37
N LEU A 27 3.67 6.70 15.29
CA LEU A 27 5.09 6.33 15.29
C LEU A 27 5.90 7.26 16.23
N GLU A 28 5.64 8.56 16.22
CA GLU A 28 6.28 9.51 17.14
C GLU A 28 5.89 9.28 18.60
N LEU A 29 4.62 9.02 18.85
CA LEU A 29 4.16 8.64 20.19
C LEU A 29 4.86 7.35 20.68
N LEU A 30 4.99 6.37 19.82
CA LEU A 30 5.68 5.11 20.13
C LEU A 30 7.18 5.36 20.40
N ARG A 31 7.86 6.13 19.55
CA ARG A 31 9.27 6.47 19.72
C ARG A 31 9.50 7.16 21.08
N ALA A 32 8.69 8.17 21.37
CA ALA A 32 8.77 8.92 22.64
C ALA A 32 8.47 8.03 23.84
N HIS A 33 7.44 7.17 23.77
CA HIS A 33 7.09 6.23 24.84
C HIS A 33 8.22 5.25 25.16
N LEU A 34 8.96 4.80 24.14
CA LEU A 34 10.10 3.90 24.29
C LEU A 34 11.39 4.63 24.72
N GLY A 35 11.37 5.96 24.82
CA GLY A 35 12.54 6.77 25.18
C GLY A 35 13.65 6.74 24.11
N ILE A 36 13.30 6.44 22.85
CA ILE A 36 14.23 6.39 21.72
C ILE A 36 14.45 7.81 21.19
N SER A 37 15.71 8.27 21.16
CA SER A 37 16.02 9.60 20.61
C SER A 37 15.94 9.62 19.08
N SER A 38 16.47 8.59 18.42
CA SER A 38 16.45 8.44 16.97
C SER A 38 16.53 6.95 16.61
N TRP A 39 15.99 6.54 15.50
CA TRP A 39 15.96 5.15 15.06
C TRP A 39 16.27 4.98 13.58
N LEU A 40 16.65 3.78 13.20
CA LEU A 40 16.66 3.36 11.80
C LEU A 40 15.22 2.98 11.41
N VAL A 41 14.76 3.50 10.28
CA VAL A 41 13.42 3.21 9.77
C VAL A 41 13.53 2.25 8.59
N PHE A 42 12.83 1.11 8.70
CA PHE A 42 12.68 0.11 7.64
C PHE A 42 11.23 0.11 7.13
N GLY A 43 11.07 0.20 5.82
CA GLY A 43 9.75 0.12 5.17
C GLY A 43 9.78 -0.59 3.84
N GLY A 44 8.75 -1.38 3.57
CA GLY A 44 8.58 -2.05 2.28
C GLY A 44 7.18 -1.85 1.71
N SER A 45 7.05 -1.69 0.38
CA SER A 45 5.78 -1.44 -0.29
C SER A 45 5.09 -0.19 0.28
N TRP A 46 3.83 -0.28 0.70
CA TRP A 46 3.17 0.81 1.45
C TRP A 46 4.01 1.31 2.64
N GLY A 47 4.72 0.41 3.31
CA GLY A 47 5.63 0.79 4.39
C GLY A 47 6.78 1.69 3.94
N SER A 48 7.19 1.68 2.67
CA SER A 48 8.18 2.63 2.15
C SER A 48 7.59 4.03 2.02
N ALA A 49 6.33 4.16 1.61
CA ALA A 49 5.62 5.44 1.59
C ALA A 49 5.48 6.02 3.00
N LEU A 50 5.06 5.19 3.97
CA LEU A 50 4.93 5.61 5.36
C LEU A 50 6.30 5.98 5.98
N ALA A 51 7.36 5.23 5.67
CA ALA A 51 8.72 5.52 6.12
C ALA A 51 9.23 6.87 5.58
N LEU A 52 8.97 7.16 4.30
CA LEU A 52 9.31 8.45 3.68
C LEU A 52 8.51 9.59 4.33
N ALA A 53 7.18 9.45 4.43
CA ALA A 53 6.32 10.46 5.06
C ALA A 53 6.75 10.76 6.50
N TYR A 54 7.14 9.72 7.26
CA TYR A 54 7.68 9.87 8.60
C TYR A 54 9.03 10.61 8.59
N ALA A 55 9.96 10.17 7.76
CA ALA A 55 11.32 10.73 7.73
C ALA A 55 11.36 12.18 7.24
N GLU A 56 10.51 12.53 6.28
CA GLU A 56 10.38 13.91 5.79
C GLU A 56 9.84 14.86 6.88
N ARG A 57 8.99 14.35 7.78
CA ARG A 57 8.36 15.16 8.83
C ARG A 57 9.15 15.18 10.13
N HIS A 58 9.90 14.12 10.43
CA HIS A 58 10.66 13.92 11.66
C HIS A 58 12.11 13.53 11.38
N SER A 59 12.72 14.24 10.43
CA SER A 59 14.09 13.98 9.96
C SER A 59 15.13 13.94 11.07
N GLU A 60 14.94 14.74 12.12
CA GLU A 60 15.81 14.80 13.31
C GLU A 60 15.78 13.51 14.15
N HIS A 61 14.80 12.65 13.94
CA HIS A 61 14.65 11.38 14.64
C HIS A 61 15.00 10.16 13.79
N VAL A 62 15.50 10.38 12.57
CA VAL A 62 15.86 9.30 11.64
C VAL A 62 17.37 9.19 11.47
N LEU A 63 17.93 8.05 11.88
CA LEU A 63 19.35 7.73 11.73
C LEU A 63 19.68 7.27 10.32
N ALA A 64 18.81 6.48 9.72
CA ALA A 64 18.95 5.91 8.38
C ALA A 64 17.62 5.34 7.88
N LEU A 65 17.51 5.19 6.56
CA LEU A 65 16.38 4.55 5.89
C LEU A 65 16.82 3.26 5.19
N VAL A 66 16.03 2.19 5.33
CA VAL A 66 16.14 0.99 4.50
C VAL A 66 14.77 0.76 3.87
N LEU A 67 14.70 0.96 2.57
CA LEU A 67 13.44 0.93 1.82
C LEU A 67 13.45 -0.21 0.80
N ARG A 68 12.37 -0.98 0.73
CA ARG A 68 12.23 -2.11 -0.18
C ARG A 68 10.94 -2.05 -0.96
N GLY A 69 11.00 -2.36 -2.29
CA GLY A 69 9.79 -2.32 -3.12
C GLY A 69 9.14 -0.95 -3.04
N ILE A 70 9.79 0.05 -3.64
CA ILE A 70 9.44 1.46 -3.43
C ILE A 70 8.07 1.78 -4.00
N PHE A 71 7.20 2.30 -3.14
CA PHE A 71 5.88 2.82 -3.44
C PHE A 71 5.73 4.23 -2.88
N THR A 72 5.25 5.17 -3.67
CA THR A 72 5.13 6.58 -3.28
C THR A 72 3.72 7.14 -3.46
N LEU A 73 2.75 6.27 -3.74
CA LEU A 73 1.32 6.61 -3.88
C LEU A 73 1.01 7.65 -4.98
N ARG A 74 1.87 7.82 -5.97
CA ARG A 74 1.56 8.67 -7.11
C ARG A 74 0.42 8.09 -7.93
N ALA A 75 -0.38 8.96 -8.55
CA ALA A 75 -1.48 8.54 -9.42
C ALA A 75 -1.03 7.51 -10.45
N ARG A 76 0.12 7.76 -11.13
CA ARG A 76 0.69 6.83 -12.11
C ARG A 76 1.00 5.43 -11.58
N GLU A 77 1.28 5.27 -10.27
CA GLU A 77 1.56 3.97 -9.64
C GLU A 77 0.27 3.21 -9.38
N LEU A 78 -0.76 3.92 -8.96
CA LEU A 78 -2.10 3.38 -8.79
C LEU A 78 -2.72 3.01 -10.15
N ASP A 79 -2.59 3.89 -11.16
CA ASP A 79 -3.07 3.64 -12.51
C ASP A 79 -2.40 2.41 -13.12
N TRP A 80 -1.08 2.30 -12.98
CA TRP A 80 -0.30 1.14 -13.44
C TRP A 80 -0.84 -0.18 -12.90
N TYR A 81 -1.19 -0.22 -11.60
CA TYR A 81 -1.45 -1.49 -10.94
C TYR A 81 -2.94 -1.81 -10.82
N TYR A 82 -3.81 -0.80 -10.64
CA TYR A 82 -5.24 -1.02 -10.36
C TYR A 82 -6.19 -0.48 -11.42
N GLU A 83 -5.72 0.28 -12.39
CA GLU A 83 -6.62 0.99 -13.32
C GLU A 83 -6.46 0.56 -14.79
N GLY A 84 -5.79 -0.57 -15.04
CA GLY A 84 -5.63 -1.11 -16.39
C GLY A 84 -4.67 -0.31 -17.26
N ALA A 85 -3.57 0.18 -16.67
CA ALA A 85 -2.57 0.98 -17.38
C ALA A 85 -1.18 0.31 -17.45
N GLY A 86 -1.13 -1.02 -17.28
CA GLY A 86 0.12 -1.74 -17.47
C GLY A 86 0.19 -3.13 -16.85
N ALA A 87 -0.06 -3.31 -15.55
CA ALA A 87 0.02 -4.61 -14.87
C ALA A 87 -0.99 -5.63 -15.43
N ASP A 88 -2.14 -5.17 -15.90
CA ASP A 88 -3.16 -5.92 -16.63
C ASP A 88 -2.61 -6.63 -17.88
N MET A 89 -1.65 -6.01 -18.58
CA MET A 89 -1.01 -6.59 -19.76
C MET A 89 -0.04 -7.71 -19.42
N ILE A 90 0.47 -7.75 -18.18
CA ILE A 90 1.42 -8.76 -17.71
C ILE A 90 0.68 -9.96 -17.10
N TYR A 91 -0.44 -9.71 -16.42
CA TYR A 91 -1.28 -10.71 -15.78
C TYR A 91 -2.74 -10.63 -16.26
N PRO A 92 -3.00 -10.83 -17.58
CA PRO A 92 -4.35 -10.65 -18.14
C PRO A 92 -5.38 -11.60 -17.54
N ASP A 93 -4.99 -12.82 -17.19
CA ASP A 93 -5.83 -13.83 -16.55
C ASP A 93 -6.29 -13.42 -15.14
N GLN A 94 -5.40 -12.82 -14.35
CA GLN A 94 -5.74 -12.32 -13.03
C GLN A 94 -6.53 -11.01 -13.11
N TRP A 95 -6.20 -10.17 -14.07
CA TRP A 95 -6.92 -8.92 -14.34
C TRP A 95 -8.37 -9.16 -14.75
N GLU A 96 -8.62 -10.14 -15.60
CA GLU A 96 -9.99 -10.52 -16.00
C GLU A 96 -10.86 -10.86 -14.78
N ALA A 97 -10.32 -11.62 -13.83
CA ALA A 97 -11.02 -11.96 -12.59
C ALA A 97 -11.26 -10.73 -11.70
N PHE A 98 -10.27 -9.83 -11.61
CA PHE A 98 -10.39 -8.58 -10.87
C PHE A 98 -11.47 -7.68 -11.46
N VAL A 99 -11.48 -7.47 -12.76
CA VAL A 99 -12.49 -6.67 -13.47
C VAL A 99 -13.88 -7.29 -13.33
N ALA A 100 -14.00 -8.60 -13.49
CA ALA A 100 -15.30 -9.30 -13.38
C ALA A 100 -15.95 -9.09 -12.01
N ALA A 101 -15.17 -9.08 -10.93
CA ALA A 101 -15.68 -8.82 -9.57
C ALA A 101 -16.11 -7.36 -9.37
N ALA A 102 -15.51 -6.41 -10.07
CA ALA A 102 -15.92 -5.01 -10.04
C ALA A 102 -17.26 -4.76 -10.77
N GLY A 103 -17.61 -5.65 -11.72
CA GLY A 103 -18.83 -5.55 -12.53
C GLY A 103 -18.61 -4.90 -13.89
N PRO A 104 -19.61 -4.98 -14.80
CA PRO A 104 -19.42 -4.71 -16.23
C PRO A 104 -19.31 -3.22 -16.62
N ASP A 105 -19.74 -2.31 -15.75
CA ASP A 105 -19.93 -0.89 -16.10
C ASP A 105 -18.80 0.02 -15.59
N VAL A 106 -17.63 -0.57 -15.28
CA VAL A 106 -16.48 0.19 -14.80
C VAL A 106 -15.58 0.59 -15.97
N ALA A 107 -15.43 1.88 -16.21
CA ALA A 107 -14.48 2.38 -17.18
C ALA A 107 -13.04 2.28 -16.62
N PRO A 108 -12.02 2.16 -17.49
CA PRO A 108 -10.62 2.29 -17.08
C PRO A 108 -10.40 3.58 -16.27
N GLY A 109 -9.64 3.50 -15.20
CA GLY A 109 -9.45 4.61 -14.24
C GLY A 109 -10.54 4.71 -13.16
N GLY A 110 -11.45 3.73 -13.07
CA GLY A 110 -12.56 3.73 -12.11
C GLY A 110 -12.58 2.56 -11.13
N TYR A 111 -11.61 1.64 -11.20
CA TYR A 111 -11.66 0.40 -10.42
C TYR A 111 -11.42 0.65 -8.92
N ILE A 112 -10.47 1.49 -8.52
CA ILE A 112 -10.24 1.83 -7.11
C ILE A 112 -11.52 2.39 -6.48
N ARG A 113 -12.21 3.30 -7.19
CA ARG A 113 -13.49 3.88 -6.74
C ARG A 113 -14.59 2.83 -6.65
N ARG A 114 -14.70 1.98 -7.67
CA ARG A 114 -15.72 0.93 -7.68
C ARG A 114 -15.52 -0.07 -6.56
N TYR A 115 -14.29 -0.49 -6.33
CA TYR A 115 -13.96 -1.35 -5.19
C TYR A 115 -14.21 -0.66 -3.86
N HIS A 116 -13.99 0.66 -3.76
CA HIS A 116 -14.34 1.42 -2.56
C HIS A 116 -15.83 1.32 -2.22
N GLU A 117 -16.69 1.44 -3.23
CA GLU A 117 -18.14 1.29 -3.07
C GLU A 117 -18.50 -0.14 -2.62
N LEU A 118 -17.97 -1.15 -3.31
CA LEU A 118 -18.24 -2.56 -2.99
C LEU A 118 -17.75 -2.97 -1.60
N LEU A 119 -16.54 -2.55 -1.23
CA LEU A 119 -15.93 -2.85 0.08
C LEU A 119 -16.61 -2.10 1.23
N GLY A 120 -17.29 -1.01 0.94
CA GLY A 120 -18.09 -0.23 1.90
C GLY A 120 -19.52 -0.74 2.07
N ASP A 121 -19.97 -1.68 1.24
CA ASP A 121 -21.32 -2.22 1.33
C ASP A 121 -21.49 -3.07 2.61
N PRO A 122 -22.56 -2.87 3.40
CA PRO A 122 -22.79 -3.64 4.61
C PRO A 122 -23.13 -5.12 4.37
N ASP A 123 -23.56 -5.50 3.17
CA ASP A 123 -23.90 -6.88 2.83
C ASP A 123 -22.64 -7.72 2.56
N PRO A 124 -22.38 -8.76 3.36
CA PRO A 124 -21.26 -9.69 3.12
C PRO A 124 -21.31 -10.39 1.76
N ALA A 125 -22.48 -10.52 1.15
CA ALA A 125 -22.63 -11.07 -0.19
C ALA A 125 -22.09 -10.12 -1.28
N VAL A 126 -21.94 -8.84 -0.97
CA VAL A 126 -21.37 -7.80 -1.84
C VAL A 126 -19.88 -7.59 -1.54
N HIS A 127 -19.55 -7.21 -0.31
CA HIS A 127 -18.14 -6.87 0.02
C HIS A 127 -17.20 -8.08 0.06
N GLY A 128 -17.71 -9.26 0.41
CA GLY A 128 -16.88 -10.46 0.52
C GLY A 128 -16.22 -10.89 -0.80
N PRO A 129 -16.98 -11.05 -1.91
CA PRO A 129 -16.40 -11.32 -3.22
C PRO A 129 -15.42 -10.24 -3.68
N ALA A 130 -15.74 -8.96 -3.48
CA ALA A 130 -14.87 -7.84 -3.84
C ALA A 130 -13.55 -7.88 -3.05
N ALA A 131 -13.61 -8.12 -1.74
CA ALA A 131 -12.42 -8.24 -0.90
C ALA A 131 -11.52 -9.38 -1.35
N ARG A 132 -12.09 -10.55 -1.65
CA ARG A 132 -11.31 -11.69 -2.17
C ARG A 132 -10.68 -11.40 -3.52
N ALA A 133 -11.40 -10.74 -4.44
CA ALA A 133 -10.84 -10.39 -5.73
C ALA A 133 -9.66 -9.41 -5.62
N TRP A 134 -9.79 -8.40 -4.76
CA TRP A 134 -8.73 -7.45 -4.47
C TRP A 134 -7.48 -8.14 -3.91
N THR A 135 -7.64 -8.94 -2.85
CA THR A 135 -6.51 -9.64 -2.22
C THR A 135 -5.89 -10.70 -3.13
N THR A 136 -6.69 -11.35 -3.98
CA THR A 136 -6.18 -12.32 -4.96
C THR A 136 -5.31 -11.63 -6.01
N TRP A 137 -5.74 -10.49 -6.53
CA TRP A 137 -4.94 -9.68 -7.45
C TRP A 137 -3.56 -9.39 -6.87
N GLU A 138 -3.52 -8.87 -5.65
CA GLU A 138 -2.27 -8.59 -4.93
C GLU A 138 -1.41 -9.85 -4.75
N ALA A 139 -1.96 -10.91 -4.19
CA ALA A 139 -1.22 -12.12 -3.88
C ALA A 139 -0.69 -12.83 -5.13
N ALA A 140 -1.48 -12.84 -6.22
CA ALA A 140 -1.10 -13.51 -7.45
C ALA A 140 -0.02 -12.78 -8.26
N THR A 141 0.10 -11.46 -8.09
CA THR A 141 1.00 -10.61 -8.90
C THR A 141 2.20 -10.08 -8.13
N SER A 142 2.24 -10.26 -6.80
CA SER A 142 3.35 -9.79 -5.93
C SER A 142 4.59 -10.69 -5.95
N SER A 143 4.52 -11.87 -6.57
CA SER A 143 5.61 -12.82 -6.66
C SER A 143 5.91 -13.18 -8.10
N LEU A 144 7.20 -13.28 -8.46
CA LEU A 144 7.62 -13.67 -9.80
C LEU A 144 7.15 -15.09 -10.15
N LEU A 145 7.19 -15.99 -9.19
CA LEU A 145 6.64 -17.33 -9.30
C LEU A 145 5.35 -17.40 -8.48
N ARG A 146 4.30 -17.96 -9.09
CA ARG A 146 3.02 -18.11 -8.42
C ARG A 146 3.15 -18.94 -7.14
N ASP A 147 2.79 -18.35 -6.03
CA ASP A 147 2.72 -19.01 -4.73
C ASP A 147 1.26 -19.30 -4.36
N GLN A 148 0.82 -20.53 -4.67
CA GLN A 148 -0.57 -20.93 -4.42
C GLN A 148 -0.89 -20.94 -2.92
N ASN A 149 0.06 -21.29 -2.05
CA ASN A 149 -0.16 -21.31 -0.61
C ASN A 149 -0.43 -19.89 -0.09
N HIS A 150 0.32 -18.91 -0.60
CA HIS A 150 0.09 -17.51 -0.24
C HIS A 150 -1.28 -17.01 -0.73
N ILE A 151 -1.64 -17.36 -1.97
CA ILE A 151 -2.96 -17.03 -2.53
C ILE A 151 -4.08 -17.64 -1.67
N ASP A 152 -3.95 -18.88 -1.25
CA ASP A 152 -4.96 -19.56 -0.42
C ASP A 152 -5.04 -18.95 1.00
N GLU A 153 -3.91 -18.57 1.59
CA GLU A 153 -3.87 -17.90 2.90
C GLU A 153 -4.63 -16.58 2.92
N VAL A 154 -4.55 -15.79 1.86
CA VAL A 154 -5.22 -14.48 1.78
C VAL A 154 -6.73 -14.59 1.45
N GLN A 155 -7.24 -15.80 1.21
CA GLN A 155 -8.67 -16.05 0.98
C GLN A 155 -9.49 -16.11 2.29
N ASP A 156 -8.85 -16.10 3.47
CA ASP A 156 -9.59 -15.99 4.74
C ASP A 156 -10.50 -14.74 4.70
N PRO A 157 -11.81 -14.88 4.91
CA PRO A 157 -12.75 -13.78 4.70
C PRO A 157 -12.47 -12.55 5.60
N ALA A 158 -12.03 -12.77 6.85
CA ALA A 158 -11.74 -11.69 7.78
C ALA A 158 -10.46 -10.97 7.36
N PHE A 159 -9.42 -11.73 6.94
CA PHE A 159 -8.20 -11.18 6.42
C PHE A 159 -8.47 -10.38 5.14
N ALA A 160 -9.13 -10.99 4.14
CA ALA A 160 -9.40 -10.37 2.86
C ALA A 160 -10.17 -9.05 3.01
N THR A 161 -11.23 -9.04 3.86
CA THR A 161 -12.04 -7.85 4.09
C THR A 161 -11.22 -6.74 4.76
N ALA A 162 -10.45 -7.05 5.81
CA ALA A 162 -9.64 -6.06 6.50
C ALA A 162 -8.54 -5.50 5.58
N PHE A 163 -7.83 -6.37 4.88
CA PHE A 163 -6.75 -5.99 3.97
C PHE A 163 -7.27 -5.08 2.84
N ALA A 164 -8.27 -5.54 2.08
CA ALA A 164 -8.81 -4.79 0.95
C ALA A 164 -9.41 -3.44 1.36
N ARG A 165 -10.16 -3.38 2.48
CA ARG A 165 -10.74 -2.13 2.98
C ARG A 165 -9.67 -1.12 3.39
N ILE A 166 -8.66 -1.56 4.14
CA ILE A 166 -7.59 -0.66 4.59
C ILE A 166 -6.80 -0.15 3.37
N GLU A 167 -6.37 -1.03 2.49
CA GLU A 167 -5.55 -0.65 1.35
C GLU A 167 -6.31 0.28 0.38
N ASN A 168 -7.52 -0.10 -0.01
CA ASN A 168 -8.37 0.73 -0.85
C ASN A 168 -8.68 2.09 -0.21
N HIS A 169 -8.88 2.14 1.11
CA HIS A 169 -9.08 3.39 1.85
C HIS A 169 -7.88 4.34 1.69
N PHE A 170 -6.65 3.84 1.75
CA PHE A 170 -5.48 4.67 1.48
C PHE A 170 -5.39 5.10 0.02
N PHE A 171 -5.75 4.24 -0.92
CA PHE A 171 -5.62 4.52 -2.35
C PHE A 171 -6.67 5.52 -2.85
N ILE A 172 -7.93 5.38 -2.47
CA ILE A 172 -8.99 6.31 -2.86
C ILE A 172 -8.74 7.74 -2.34
N HIS A 173 -8.11 7.86 -1.17
CA HIS A 173 -7.73 9.14 -0.58
C HIS A 173 -6.30 9.57 -0.91
N ARG A 174 -5.58 8.82 -1.77
CA ARG A 174 -4.18 9.09 -2.16
C ARG A 174 -3.27 9.31 -0.96
N GLY A 175 -3.51 8.56 0.13
CA GLY A 175 -2.78 8.68 1.39
C GLY A 175 -2.85 10.06 2.04
N TRP A 176 -3.82 10.91 1.67
CA TRP A 176 -3.91 12.31 2.11
C TRP A 176 -2.66 13.12 1.79
N MET A 177 -2.04 12.84 0.65
CA MET A 177 -0.83 13.49 0.14
C MET A 177 -1.09 14.07 -1.26
N GLU A 178 -0.34 15.10 -1.60
CA GLU A 178 -0.30 15.62 -2.97
C GLU A 178 0.44 14.65 -3.89
N ASP A 179 0.06 14.62 -5.17
CA ASP A 179 0.72 13.73 -6.13
C ASP A 179 2.21 14.07 -6.27
N GLY A 180 3.05 13.06 -6.05
CA GLY A 180 4.51 13.22 -6.07
C GLY A 180 5.13 13.83 -4.80
N GLN A 181 4.35 14.06 -3.74
CA GLN A 181 4.83 14.69 -2.50
C GLN A 181 6.07 14.01 -1.94
N LEU A 182 6.06 12.67 -1.82
CA LEU A 182 7.18 11.92 -1.23
C LEU A 182 8.47 11.96 -2.08
N ILE A 183 8.34 12.11 -3.39
CA ILE A 183 9.52 12.31 -4.25
C ILE A 183 10.06 13.74 -4.10
N ALA A 184 9.18 14.72 -4.06
CA ALA A 184 9.59 16.11 -3.84
C ALA A 184 10.16 16.34 -2.43
N GLY A 185 9.61 15.62 -1.42
CA GLY A 185 10.08 15.67 -0.04
C GLY A 185 11.46 15.05 0.20
N ALA A 186 11.98 14.25 -0.74
CA ALA A 186 13.30 13.63 -0.62
C ALA A 186 14.45 14.66 -0.44
N ASP A 187 14.27 15.89 -0.90
CA ASP A 187 15.22 16.98 -0.67
C ASP A 187 15.43 17.27 0.83
N VAL A 188 14.40 17.06 1.66
CA VAL A 188 14.52 17.19 3.12
C VAL A 188 15.49 16.14 3.67
N LEU A 189 15.39 14.90 3.18
CA LEU A 189 16.28 13.81 3.60
C LEU A 189 17.74 14.10 3.21
N ALA A 190 17.95 14.62 2.01
CA ALA A 190 19.27 15.03 1.53
C ALA A 190 19.84 16.19 2.36
N ALA A 191 19.03 17.22 2.66
CA ALA A 191 19.43 18.35 3.50
C ALA A 191 19.85 17.94 4.91
N HIS A 192 19.18 16.94 5.49
CA HIS A 192 19.52 16.36 6.78
C HIS A 192 20.59 15.25 6.72
N GLN A 193 21.12 14.97 5.51
CA GLN A 193 22.15 13.95 5.25
C GLN A 193 21.76 12.55 5.79
N ILE A 194 20.48 12.20 5.71
CA ILE A 194 19.99 10.91 6.17
C ILE A 194 20.43 9.82 5.19
N PRO A 195 21.28 8.86 5.60
CA PRO A 195 21.70 7.79 4.71
C PRO A 195 20.54 6.85 4.42
N GLY A 196 20.40 6.44 3.14
CA GLY A 196 19.36 5.54 2.69
C GLY A 196 19.89 4.37 1.87
N THR A 197 19.24 3.21 2.01
CA THR A 197 19.45 2.06 1.14
C THR A 197 18.14 1.67 0.51
N ILE A 198 18.12 1.61 -0.82
CA ILE A 198 16.98 1.16 -1.61
C ILE A 198 17.25 -0.27 -2.08
N VAL A 199 16.32 -1.19 -1.78
CA VAL A 199 16.32 -2.58 -2.28
C VAL A 199 15.12 -2.76 -3.20
N GLN A 200 15.37 -2.92 -4.49
CA GLN A 200 14.33 -2.97 -5.50
C GLN A 200 14.53 -4.12 -6.48
N GLY A 201 13.48 -4.90 -6.68
CA GLY A 201 13.44 -5.92 -7.73
C GLY A 201 13.28 -5.29 -9.12
N ARG A 202 14.04 -5.77 -10.11
CA ARG A 202 13.89 -5.31 -11.49
C ARG A 202 12.51 -5.67 -12.08
N TYR A 203 11.96 -6.79 -11.66
CA TYR A 203 10.70 -7.36 -12.13
C TYR A 203 9.58 -7.26 -11.10
N ASP A 204 9.70 -6.31 -10.18
CA ASP A 204 8.65 -5.97 -9.22
C ASP A 204 7.50 -5.31 -9.97
N ILE A 205 6.36 -5.96 -10.02
CA ILE A 205 5.20 -5.49 -10.79
C ILE A 205 4.32 -4.54 -9.95
N PRO A 206 3.99 -4.85 -8.69
CA PRO A 206 3.25 -3.88 -7.85
C PRO A 206 4.00 -2.56 -7.66
N CYS A 207 5.33 -2.64 -7.49
CA CYS A 207 6.20 -1.49 -7.25
C CYS A 207 7.29 -1.40 -8.33
N PRO A 208 7.00 -0.87 -9.52
CA PRO A 208 7.96 -0.89 -10.63
C PRO A 208 9.25 -0.13 -10.32
N MET A 209 10.37 -0.65 -10.86
CA MET A 209 11.73 -0.07 -10.72
C MET A 209 11.80 1.43 -11.00
N GLY A 210 10.91 1.96 -11.85
CA GLY A 210 10.88 3.38 -12.19
C GLY A 210 10.60 4.30 -11.00
N THR A 211 9.85 3.83 -9.99
CA THR A 211 9.60 4.58 -8.75
C THR A 211 10.86 4.64 -7.90
N ALA A 212 11.54 3.51 -7.71
CA ALA A 212 12.81 3.47 -6.98
C ALA A 212 13.88 4.33 -7.64
N TRP A 213 13.94 4.33 -8.97
CA TRP A 213 14.86 5.17 -9.74
C TRP A 213 14.55 6.66 -9.58
N ALA A 214 13.28 7.04 -9.50
CA ALA A 214 12.89 8.44 -9.31
C ALA A 214 13.21 8.96 -7.90
N LEU A 215 13.24 8.06 -6.89
CA LEU A 215 13.60 8.41 -5.52
C LEU A 215 15.11 8.49 -5.31
N HIS A 216 15.87 7.68 -6.04
CA HIS A 216 17.36 7.64 -5.99
C HIS A 216 17.97 8.91 -6.55
#